data_1b053d0739706d19ebfc310f49663fb8
#
_entry.id   1b053d0739706d19ebfc310f49663fb8
#
_cell.length_a   1.000
_cell.length_b   1.000
_cell.length_c   1.000
_cell.angle_alpha   90.00
_cell.angle_beta   90.00
_cell.angle_gamma   90.00
#
_symmetry.space_group_name_H-M   'P 1'
#
loop_
_entity.id
_entity.type
_entity.pdbx_description
1 polymer ?
#
loop_
_entity_poly.entity_id
_entity_poly.type
_entity_poly.pdbx_seq_one_letter_code
_entity_poly.pdbx_strand_id
1 'polypeptide(L)'
;IDTKGPEVRTTGVKEPIHYNIGDVVKIFGRPEMDSSHDIVNLSYPNITDDVKVGDDLLFDDGELDMKVIENTGPMLVAQVQNEGTLGAHKSVNVPGEHIDLPALTEKDRRNILLAIELDIDFIAHSFVRSAADVKAVQDILDEHHSDIKIISKIENQEGVDNIDEIIEASYGIMIARGDLG
;
A
#
# COMPACT_ATOMS: atom_id res chain seq x y z
N ILE A 1 5.21 -11.08 14.99
CA ILE A 1 5.45 -9.72 14.47
C ILE A 1 4.48 -9.40 13.36
N ASP A 2 4.38 -8.13 13.03
CA ASP A 2 3.59 -7.60 11.91
C ASP A 2 4.55 -6.96 10.89
N THR A 3 4.46 -7.31 9.60
CA THR A 3 5.23 -6.65 8.56
C THR A 3 4.54 -5.35 8.16
N LYS A 4 5.30 -4.40 7.60
CA LYS A 4 4.69 -3.17 7.07
C LYS A 4 3.94 -3.42 5.76
N GLY A 5 4.52 -4.26 4.88
CA GLY A 5 3.97 -4.55 3.57
C GLY A 5 4.13 -3.43 2.53
N PRO A 6 3.64 -3.68 1.29
CA PRO A 6 3.73 -2.76 0.16
C PRO A 6 2.63 -1.69 0.24
N GLU A 7 2.94 -0.55 0.85
CA GLU A 7 2.02 0.59 0.95
C GLU A 7 2.52 1.81 0.19
N VAL A 8 1.61 2.48 -0.52
CA VAL A 8 1.81 3.86 -0.99
C VAL A 8 1.26 4.81 0.06
N ARG A 9 2.03 5.83 0.41
CA ARG A 9 1.62 6.86 1.38
C ARG A 9 1.91 8.26 0.88
N THR A 10 1.15 9.23 1.39
CA THR A 10 1.44 10.66 1.18
C THR A 10 2.72 11.05 1.91
N THR A 11 3.52 11.90 1.29
CA THR A 11 4.78 12.42 1.86
C THR A 11 4.80 13.95 1.88
N GLY A 12 5.61 14.52 2.75
CA GLY A 12 5.84 15.97 2.81
C GLY A 12 4.63 16.82 3.17
N VAL A 13 3.56 16.26 3.71
CA VAL A 13 2.41 17.01 4.23
C VAL A 13 2.74 17.50 5.63
N LYS A 14 3.03 18.78 5.78
CA LYS A 14 3.42 19.42 7.06
C LYS A 14 2.22 19.79 7.92
N GLU A 15 1.16 20.26 7.26
CA GLU A 15 -0.11 20.60 7.90
C GLU A 15 -1.26 20.00 7.08
N PRO A 16 -2.41 19.65 7.70
CA PRO A 16 -3.55 19.12 6.96
C PRO A 16 -3.99 20.06 5.83
N ILE A 17 -4.20 19.50 4.64
CA ILE A 17 -4.61 20.22 3.44
C ILE A 17 -6.08 19.93 3.17
N HIS A 18 -6.92 20.95 3.20
CA HIS A 18 -8.34 20.82 2.89
C HIS A 18 -8.58 20.93 1.37
N TYR A 19 -9.41 20.03 0.84
CA TYR A 19 -9.82 20.00 -0.56
C TYR A 19 -11.33 20.10 -0.70
N ASN A 20 -11.76 20.81 -1.73
CA ASN A 20 -13.16 20.88 -2.15
C ASN A 20 -13.37 20.04 -3.42
N ILE A 21 -14.60 19.61 -3.64
CA ILE A 21 -14.99 18.92 -4.86
C ILE A 21 -14.63 19.78 -6.09
N GLY A 22 -13.96 19.15 -7.05
CA GLY A 22 -13.54 19.78 -8.29
C GLY A 22 -12.16 20.43 -8.27
N ASP A 23 -11.50 20.52 -7.11
CA ASP A 23 -10.11 20.96 -7.04
C ASP A 23 -9.23 20.04 -7.92
N VAL A 24 -8.22 20.62 -8.57
CA VAL A 24 -7.30 19.90 -9.44
C VAL A 24 -5.92 19.89 -8.82
N VAL A 25 -5.37 18.69 -8.66
CA VAL A 25 -4.14 18.43 -7.91
C VAL A 25 -3.14 17.70 -8.80
N LYS A 26 -1.88 18.10 -8.76
CA LYS A 26 -0.76 17.40 -9.40
C LYS A 26 -0.17 16.39 -8.44
N ILE A 27 -0.04 15.13 -8.86
CA ILE A 27 0.45 14.04 -8.02
C ILE A 27 1.76 13.50 -8.59
N PHE A 28 2.76 13.39 -7.72
CA PHE A 28 4.11 12.93 -8.07
C PHE A 28 4.58 11.80 -7.15
N GLY A 29 5.36 10.89 -7.69
CA GLY A 29 6.14 9.92 -6.91
C GLY A 29 7.48 10.51 -6.43
N ARG A 30 7.44 11.44 -5.47
CA ARG A 30 8.63 12.15 -4.95
C ARG A 30 8.68 12.11 -3.43
N PRO A 31 9.18 11.01 -2.83
CA PRO A 31 9.10 10.76 -1.38
C PRO A 31 9.81 11.83 -0.51
N GLU A 32 10.79 12.53 -1.07
CA GLU A 32 11.60 13.53 -0.33
C GLU A 32 11.08 14.97 -0.49
N MET A 33 9.99 15.17 -1.24
CA MET A 33 9.49 16.52 -1.53
C MET A 33 8.29 16.88 -0.64
N ASP A 34 8.17 18.17 -0.34
CA ASP A 34 7.01 18.71 0.39
C ASP A 34 5.76 18.73 -0.50
N SER A 35 4.63 18.42 0.10
CA SER A 35 3.30 18.56 -0.50
C SER A 35 2.68 19.92 -0.14
N SER A 36 1.82 20.41 -1.05
CA SER A 36 1.03 21.63 -0.91
C SER A 36 -0.38 21.40 -1.45
N HIS A 37 -1.27 22.40 -1.38
CA HIS A 37 -2.61 22.29 -1.92
C HIS A 37 -2.65 21.89 -3.40
N ASP A 38 -1.72 22.39 -4.22
CA ASP A 38 -1.69 22.13 -5.67
C ASP A 38 -0.86 20.91 -6.06
N ILE A 39 -0.03 20.39 -5.14
CA ILE A 39 0.92 19.31 -5.40
C ILE A 39 0.91 18.33 -4.23
N VAL A 40 0.62 17.06 -4.53
CA VAL A 40 0.74 15.96 -3.57
C VAL A 40 1.88 15.04 -4.00
N ASN A 41 2.78 14.75 -3.07
CA ASN A 41 3.87 13.81 -3.27
C ASN A 41 3.59 12.49 -2.56
N LEU A 42 3.93 11.38 -3.22
CA LEU A 42 3.73 10.02 -2.76
C LEU A 42 5.06 9.31 -2.53
N SER A 43 5.04 8.30 -1.67
CA SER A 43 6.20 7.47 -1.32
C SER A 43 6.66 6.54 -2.45
N TYR A 44 5.83 6.30 -3.47
CA TYR A 44 6.10 5.40 -4.57
C TYR A 44 6.54 6.19 -5.82
N PRO A 45 7.84 6.10 -6.24
CA PRO A 45 8.36 6.90 -7.35
C PRO A 45 7.72 6.60 -8.71
N ASN A 46 7.33 5.35 -8.96
CA ASN A 46 6.81 4.91 -10.25
C ASN A 46 5.28 4.94 -10.33
N ILE A 47 4.62 5.74 -9.50
CA ILE A 47 3.15 5.81 -9.46
C ILE A 47 2.52 6.11 -10.84
N THR A 48 3.21 6.88 -11.68
CA THR A 48 2.74 7.24 -13.02
C THR A 48 2.82 6.08 -14.02
N ASP A 49 3.59 5.04 -13.74
CA ASP A 49 3.72 3.87 -14.62
C ASP A 49 2.55 2.90 -14.41
N ASP A 50 2.05 2.82 -13.16
CA ASP A 50 1.03 1.85 -12.78
C ASP A 50 -0.38 2.43 -12.84
N VAL A 51 -0.54 3.76 -12.71
CA VAL A 51 -1.84 4.43 -12.63
C VAL A 51 -2.24 5.05 -13.96
N LYS A 52 -3.51 4.87 -14.36
CA LYS A 52 -4.07 5.30 -15.64
C LYS A 52 -5.07 6.44 -15.48
N VAL A 53 -5.35 7.10 -16.59
CA VAL A 53 -6.47 8.07 -16.66
C VAL A 53 -7.79 7.34 -16.44
N GLY A 54 -8.58 7.84 -15.52
CA GLY A 54 -9.86 7.25 -15.10
C GLY A 54 -9.82 6.48 -13.81
N ASP A 55 -8.62 6.15 -13.28
CA ASP A 55 -8.47 5.50 -11.99
C ASP A 55 -8.81 6.45 -10.85
N ASP A 56 -9.29 5.87 -9.75
CA ASP A 56 -9.53 6.58 -8.51
C ASP A 56 -8.34 6.39 -7.57
N LEU A 57 -7.87 7.48 -6.98
CA LEU A 57 -6.86 7.49 -5.93
C LEU A 57 -7.58 7.73 -4.60
N LEU A 58 -7.65 6.70 -3.77
CA LEU A 58 -8.31 6.74 -2.48
C LEU A 58 -7.28 7.02 -1.38
N PHE A 59 -7.39 8.18 -0.75
CA PHE A 59 -6.53 8.59 0.35
C PHE A 59 -7.23 8.33 1.69
N ASP A 60 -6.44 7.90 2.70
CA ASP A 60 -6.92 7.68 4.07
C ASP A 60 -8.18 6.79 4.09
N ASP A 61 -8.07 5.61 3.48
CA ASP A 61 -9.13 4.61 3.36
C ASP A 61 -10.42 5.12 2.69
N GLY A 62 -10.26 6.05 1.73
CA GLY A 62 -11.36 6.62 0.95
C GLY A 62 -12.01 7.86 1.56
N GLU A 63 -11.49 8.40 2.67
CA GLU A 63 -11.94 9.69 3.21
C GLU A 63 -11.78 10.84 2.20
N LEU A 64 -10.80 10.72 1.29
CA LEU A 64 -10.60 11.64 0.18
C LEU A 64 -10.38 10.84 -1.10
N ASP A 65 -11.21 11.10 -2.11
CA ASP A 65 -11.16 10.48 -3.43
C ASP A 65 -10.76 11.49 -4.49
N MET A 66 -9.77 11.14 -5.33
CA MET A 66 -9.31 11.94 -6.46
C MET A 66 -9.26 11.08 -7.72
N LYS A 67 -10.00 11.47 -8.74
CA LYS A 67 -10.00 10.80 -10.05
C LYS A 67 -8.87 11.32 -10.95
N VAL A 68 -8.07 10.42 -11.49
CA VAL A 68 -7.02 10.77 -12.45
C VAL A 68 -7.63 11.22 -13.77
N ILE A 69 -7.40 12.47 -14.15
CA ILE A 69 -7.91 13.08 -15.39
C ILE A 69 -6.83 13.20 -16.48
N GLU A 70 -5.56 13.16 -16.12
CA GLU A 70 -4.43 13.18 -17.05
C GLU A 70 -3.22 12.44 -16.45
N ASN A 71 -2.47 11.73 -17.30
CA ASN A 71 -1.14 11.19 -16.99
C ASN A 71 -0.15 11.73 -18.01
N THR A 72 0.75 12.61 -17.57
CA THR A 72 1.74 13.28 -18.43
C THR A 72 3.06 12.52 -18.53
N GLY A 73 3.19 11.37 -17.90
CA GLY A 73 4.42 10.61 -17.69
C GLY A 73 5.14 11.00 -16.39
N PRO A 74 5.61 12.22 -16.19
CA PRO A 74 6.27 12.62 -14.94
C PRO A 74 5.31 12.89 -13.77
N MET A 75 4.02 13.11 -14.03
CA MET A 75 3.00 13.35 -13.01
C MET A 75 1.62 12.89 -13.43
N LEU A 76 0.76 12.63 -12.44
CA LEU A 76 -0.69 12.52 -12.63
C LEU A 76 -1.34 13.88 -12.35
N VAL A 77 -2.42 14.17 -13.05
CA VAL A 77 -3.34 15.26 -12.71
C VAL A 77 -4.64 14.62 -12.27
N ALA A 78 -5.09 14.92 -11.06
CA ALA A 78 -6.28 14.32 -10.50
C ALA A 78 -7.28 15.39 -10.06
N GLN A 79 -8.56 15.08 -10.15
CA GLN A 79 -9.65 15.95 -9.71
C GLN A 79 -10.32 15.36 -8.49
N VAL A 80 -10.47 16.17 -7.46
CA VAL A 80 -11.12 15.81 -6.19
C VAL A 80 -12.60 15.51 -6.40
N GLN A 81 -13.06 14.35 -5.92
CA GLN A 81 -14.43 13.85 -6.09
C GLN A 81 -15.31 14.09 -4.87
N ASN A 82 -14.73 14.15 -3.67
CA ASN A 82 -15.43 14.45 -2.43
C ASN A 82 -14.66 15.49 -1.60
N GLU A 83 -15.35 16.25 -0.77
CA GLU A 83 -14.71 17.16 0.17
C GLU A 83 -13.99 16.36 1.26
N GLY A 84 -12.75 16.75 1.58
CA GLY A 84 -11.96 16.05 2.59
C GLY A 84 -10.68 16.78 2.96
N THR A 85 -9.94 16.20 3.90
CA THR A 85 -8.68 16.76 4.40
C THR A 85 -7.57 15.74 4.30
N LEU A 86 -6.50 16.07 3.58
CA LEU A 86 -5.32 15.23 3.44
C LEU A 86 -4.34 15.47 4.59
N GLY A 87 -4.07 14.44 5.35
CA GLY A 87 -3.07 14.44 6.43
C GLY A 87 -1.71 13.90 6.01
N ALA A 88 -0.76 13.95 6.92
CA ALA A 88 0.57 13.37 6.75
C ALA A 88 0.53 11.83 6.80
N HIS A 89 1.36 11.18 5.96
CA HIS A 89 1.55 9.73 5.94
C HIS A 89 0.27 8.90 5.76
N LYS A 90 -0.72 9.46 5.06
CA LYS A 90 -1.98 8.77 4.78
C LYS A 90 -1.80 7.71 3.69
N SER A 91 -2.51 6.59 3.82
CA SER A 91 -2.56 5.53 2.81
C SER A 91 -3.08 6.05 1.48
N VAL A 92 -2.62 5.45 0.40
CA VAL A 92 -3.11 5.73 -0.96
C VAL A 92 -3.36 4.39 -1.65
N ASN A 93 -4.63 4.11 -1.94
CA ASN A 93 -5.07 2.92 -2.65
C ASN A 93 -5.53 3.28 -4.06
N VAL A 94 -5.28 2.38 -5.01
CA VAL A 94 -5.73 2.50 -6.41
C VAL A 94 -6.53 1.24 -6.73
N PRO A 95 -7.85 1.23 -6.52
CA PRO A 95 -8.67 0.05 -6.73
C PRO A 95 -8.59 -0.45 -8.17
N GLY A 96 -8.38 -1.76 -8.35
CA GLY A 96 -8.32 -2.39 -9.67
C GLY A 96 -6.97 -2.34 -10.38
N GLU A 97 -6.00 -1.59 -9.87
CA GLU A 97 -4.65 -1.55 -10.43
C GLU A 97 -3.63 -2.28 -9.54
N HIS A 98 -2.71 -2.98 -10.17
CA HIS A 98 -1.57 -3.59 -9.48
C HIS A 98 -0.46 -2.55 -9.34
N ILE A 99 -0.05 -2.26 -8.10
CA ILE A 99 1.08 -1.38 -7.82
C ILE A 99 2.33 -2.24 -7.65
N ASP A 100 3.32 -2.03 -8.50
CA ASP A 100 4.56 -2.83 -8.54
C ASP A 100 5.51 -2.48 -7.37
N LEU A 101 5.03 -2.75 -6.17
CA LEU A 101 5.81 -2.64 -4.94
C LEU A 101 6.28 -4.02 -4.47
N PRO A 102 7.51 -4.15 -3.95
CA PRO A 102 7.99 -5.42 -3.39
C PRO A 102 7.14 -5.82 -2.18
N ALA A 103 6.83 -7.10 -2.04
CA ALA A 103 6.05 -7.65 -0.93
C ALA A 103 6.67 -7.34 0.45
N LEU A 104 7.98 -7.23 0.52
CA LEU A 104 8.75 -6.96 1.73
C LEU A 104 9.67 -5.77 1.56
N THR A 105 9.64 -4.87 2.53
CA THR A 105 10.66 -3.82 2.66
C THR A 105 11.96 -4.40 3.26
N GLU A 106 13.08 -3.68 3.14
CA GLU A 106 14.33 -4.05 3.81
C GLU A 106 14.17 -4.11 5.33
N LYS A 107 13.30 -3.30 5.91
CA LYS A 107 12.96 -3.35 7.33
C LYS A 107 12.22 -4.63 7.67
N ASP A 108 11.25 -5.04 6.84
CA ASP A 108 10.50 -6.28 7.04
C ASP A 108 11.44 -7.48 7.00
N ARG A 109 12.37 -7.55 6.05
CA ARG A 109 13.38 -8.62 5.98
C ARG A 109 14.21 -8.71 7.26
N ARG A 110 14.71 -7.60 7.77
CA ARG A 110 15.46 -7.57 9.05
C ARG A 110 14.61 -8.00 10.23
N ASN A 111 13.35 -7.58 10.28
CA ASN A 111 12.43 -7.94 11.33
C ASN A 111 12.06 -9.43 11.29
N ILE A 112 11.93 -10.04 10.11
CA ILE A 112 11.70 -11.47 9.95
C ILE A 112 12.92 -12.26 10.46
N LEU A 113 14.14 -11.86 10.13
CA LEU A 113 15.35 -12.49 10.64
C LEU A 113 15.44 -12.41 12.17
N LEU A 114 15.11 -11.25 12.74
CA LEU A 114 15.04 -11.10 14.21
C LEU A 114 13.95 -11.99 14.81
N ALA A 115 12.79 -12.11 14.15
CA ALA A 115 11.71 -13.00 14.59
C ALA A 115 12.16 -14.47 14.64
N ILE A 116 12.95 -14.90 13.66
CA ILE A 116 13.55 -16.24 13.61
C ILE A 116 14.51 -16.44 14.79
N GLU A 117 15.40 -15.47 15.06
CA GLU A 117 16.32 -15.50 16.21
C GLU A 117 15.61 -15.58 17.56
N LEU A 118 14.45 -14.92 17.66
CA LEU A 118 13.65 -14.88 18.91
C LEU A 118 12.65 -16.04 19.00
N ASP A 119 12.62 -16.95 18.03
CA ASP A 119 11.75 -18.13 17.99
C ASP A 119 10.28 -17.78 18.24
N ILE A 120 9.77 -16.77 17.53
CA ILE A 120 8.37 -16.36 17.64
C ILE A 120 7.46 -17.32 16.84
N ASP A 121 6.17 -17.37 17.19
CA ASP A 121 5.23 -18.34 16.60
C ASP A 121 4.64 -17.88 15.27
N PHE A 122 4.36 -16.57 15.12
CA PHE A 122 3.61 -16.05 13.98
C PHE A 122 4.20 -14.77 13.41
N ILE A 123 4.08 -14.67 12.05
CA ILE A 123 4.23 -13.43 11.30
C ILE A 123 2.88 -13.06 10.73
N ALA A 124 2.36 -11.88 11.08
CA ALA A 124 1.25 -11.25 10.37
C ALA A 124 1.81 -10.50 9.16
N HIS A 125 1.51 -10.98 7.96
CA HIS A 125 2.02 -10.40 6.72
C HIS A 125 1.02 -9.43 6.13
N SER A 126 1.35 -8.14 6.16
CA SER A 126 0.46 -7.05 5.74
C SER A 126 0.36 -6.91 4.24
N PHE A 127 -0.81 -6.46 3.76
CA PHE A 127 -1.10 -6.14 2.37
C PHE A 127 -0.77 -7.26 1.38
N VAL A 128 -1.09 -8.49 1.73
CA VAL A 128 -0.88 -9.65 0.84
C VAL A 128 -1.81 -9.54 -0.37
N ARG A 129 -1.23 -9.56 -1.57
CA ARG A 129 -1.93 -9.41 -2.85
C ARG A 129 -2.08 -10.75 -3.59
N SER A 130 -1.12 -11.69 -3.38
CA SER A 130 -1.06 -12.98 -4.09
C SER A 130 -0.28 -14.02 -3.30
N ALA A 131 -0.31 -15.27 -3.75
CA ALA A 131 0.55 -16.33 -3.22
C ALA A 131 2.05 -16.00 -3.33
N ALA A 132 2.45 -15.19 -4.32
CA ALA A 132 3.85 -14.77 -4.48
C ALA A 132 4.32 -13.88 -3.31
N ASP A 133 3.45 -13.02 -2.78
CA ASP A 133 3.77 -12.20 -1.60
C ASP A 133 3.96 -13.08 -0.36
N VAL A 134 3.14 -14.11 -0.18
CA VAL A 134 3.29 -15.09 0.92
C VAL A 134 4.60 -15.87 0.76
N LYS A 135 4.89 -16.29 -0.48
CA LYS A 135 6.13 -17.02 -0.80
C LYS A 135 7.38 -16.19 -0.48
N ALA A 136 7.36 -14.89 -0.66
CA ALA A 136 8.49 -14.02 -0.34
C ALA A 136 8.90 -14.10 1.16
N VAL A 137 7.92 -14.27 2.06
CA VAL A 137 8.18 -14.54 3.48
C VAL A 137 8.60 -15.99 3.69
N GLN A 138 7.87 -16.94 3.09
CA GLN A 138 8.12 -18.37 3.27
C GLN A 138 9.54 -18.76 2.84
N ASP A 139 10.05 -18.20 1.75
CA ASP A 139 11.42 -18.47 1.27
C ASP A 139 12.48 -18.08 2.32
N ILE A 140 12.28 -16.98 3.05
CA ILE A 140 13.19 -16.58 4.14
C ILE A 140 13.09 -17.58 5.29
N LEU A 141 11.89 -18.01 5.66
CA LEU A 141 11.68 -18.99 6.73
C LEU A 141 12.31 -20.34 6.37
N ASP A 142 12.13 -20.80 5.14
CA ASP A 142 12.68 -22.08 4.65
C ASP A 142 14.22 -22.06 4.61
N GLU A 143 14.82 -20.96 4.14
CA GLU A 143 16.28 -20.76 4.13
C GLU A 143 16.90 -20.90 5.53
N HIS A 144 16.16 -20.45 6.55
CA HIS A 144 16.60 -20.49 7.95
C HIS A 144 16.03 -21.67 8.75
N HIS A 145 15.34 -22.61 8.08
CA HIS A 145 14.70 -23.78 8.70
C HIS A 145 13.77 -23.40 9.87
N SER A 146 13.00 -22.32 9.71
CA SER A 146 12.10 -21.80 10.72
C SER A 146 10.69 -22.36 10.60
N ASP A 147 10.08 -22.71 11.73
CA ASP A 147 8.70 -23.21 11.82
C ASP A 147 7.65 -22.11 12.04
N ILE A 148 8.04 -20.84 11.96
CA ILE A 148 7.14 -19.68 12.11
C ILE A 148 6.00 -19.80 11.10
N LYS A 149 4.77 -19.51 11.55
CA LYS A 149 3.57 -19.58 10.71
C LYS A 149 3.19 -18.21 10.16
N ILE A 150 2.78 -18.17 8.90
CA ILE A 150 2.38 -16.91 8.23
C ILE A 150 0.86 -16.78 8.33
N ILE A 151 0.41 -15.66 8.90
CA ILE A 151 -0.98 -15.19 8.84
C ILE A 151 -1.02 -14.06 7.81
N SER A 152 -1.65 -14.31 6.67
CA SER A 152 -1.77 -13.32 5.60
C SER A 152 -2.92 -12.36 5.90
N LYS A 153 -2.63 -11.05 5.89
CA LYS A 153 -3.62 -10.01 6.10
C LYS A 153 -4.19 -9.58 4.74
N ILE A 154 -5.51 -9.67 4.61
CA ILE A 154 -6.25 -9.26 3.42
C ILE A 154 -6.75 -7.84 3.67
N GLU A 155 -6.17 -6.87 2.96
CA GLU A 155 -6.31 -5.43 3.23
C GLU A 155 -6.64 -4.61 1.98
N ASN A 156 -6.71 -5.24 0.80
CA ASN A 156 -7.05 -4.59 -0.46
C ASN A 156 -7.82 -5.51 -1.42
N GLN A 157 -8.35 -4.94 -2.50
CA GLN A 157 -9.16 -5.67 -3.47
C GLN A 157 -8.37 -6.77 -4.19
N GLU A 158 -7.11 -6.54 -4.53
CA GLU A 158 -6.25 -7.54 -5.18
C GLU A 158 -6.10 -8.81 -4.32
N GLY A 159 -5.94 -8.64 -2.99
CA GLY A 159 -5.90 -9.75 -2.03
C GLY A 159 -7.24 -10.50 -1.94
N VAL A 160 -8.37 -9.80 -2.09
CA VAL A 160 -9.70 -10.43 -2.16
C VAL A 160 -9.85 -11.23 -3.46
N ASP A 161 -9.44 -10.68 -4.59
CA ASP A 161 -9.56 -11.34 -5.90
C ASP A 161 -8.71 -12.61 -5.98
N ASN A 162 -7.55 -12.63 -5.29
CA ASN A 162 -6.60 -13.76 -5.24
C ASN A 162 -6.74 -14.61 -3.96
N ILE A 163 -7.85 -14.51 -3.24
CA ILE A 163 -8.01 -15.10 -1.89
C ILE A 163 -7.74 -16.60 -1.83
N ASP A 164 -8.17 -17.36 -2.84
CA ASP A 164 -8.05 -18.81 -2.86
C ASP A 164 -6.56 -19.24 -2.85
N GLU A 165 -5.73 -18.66 -3.71
CA GLU A 165 -4.30 -18.96 -3.76
C GLU A 165 -3.55 -18.49 -2.50
N ILE A 166 -3.99 -17.37 -1.89
CA ILE A 166 -3.42 -16.87 -0.64
C ILE A 166 -3.71 -17.81 0.52
N ILE A 167 -4.95 -18.34 0.60
CA ILE A 167 -5.35 -19.33 1.61
C ILE A 167 -4.48 -20.59 1.49
N GLU A 168 -4.28 -21.10 0.27
CA GLU A 168 -3.46 -22.29 0.04
C GLU A 168 -2.00 -22.09 0.43
N ALA A 169 -1.46 -20.87 0.25
CA ALA A 169 -0.07 -20.55 0.55
C ALA A 169 0.18 -20.19 2.03
N SER A 170 -0.87 -19.91 2.81
CA SER A 170 -0.77 -19.38 4.18
C SER A 170 -1.14 -20.42 5.23
N TYR A 171 -0.64 -20.24 6.45
CA TYR A 171 -1.15 -20.97 7.61
C TYR A 171 -2.57 -20.53 8.00
N GLY A 172 -2.86 -19.25 7.83
CA GLY A 172 -4.17 -18.66 8.06
C GLY A 172 -4.27 -17.27 7.45
N ILE A 173 -5.46 -16.70 7.46
CA ILE A 173 -5.72 -15.34 6.97
C ILE A 173 -6.33 -14.47 8.07
N MET A 174 -6.11 -13.16 7.94
CA MET A 174 -6.75 -12.13 8.75
C MET A 174 -7.41 -11.11 7.83
N ILE A 175 -8.71 -10.91 8.01
CA ILE A 175 -9.45 -9.86 7.27
C ILE A 175 -9.37 -8.58 8.07
N ALA A 176 -8.59 -7.62 7.58
CA ALA A 176 -8.39 -6.34 8.21
C ALA A 176 -9.49 -5.36 7.80
N ARG A 177 -10.56 -5.30 8.58
CA ARG A 177 -11.77 -4.53 8.25
C ARG A 177 -11.54 -3.01 8.21
N GLY A 178 -10.51 -2.51 8.88
CA GLY A 178 -10.17 -1.08 8.84
C GLY A 178 -9.69 -0.61 7.47
N ASP A 179 -9.04 -1.50 6.71
CA ASP A 179 -8.47 -1.19 5.40
C ASP A 179 -9.36 -1.68 4.24
N LEU A 180 -10.20 -2.69 4.48
CA LEU A 180 -11.14 -3.24 3.50
C LEU A 180 -12.56 -2.63 3.57
N GLY A 181 -12.85 -1.87 4.62
CA GLY A 181 -14.17 -1.45 5.05
C GLY A 181 -14.97 -0.52 4.18
#